data_377a82d38ecf2c212960712e45a3d2c2
#
_entry.id   377a82d38ecf2c212960712e45a3d2c2
#
_cell.length_a   1.000
_cell.length_b   1.000
_cell.length_c   1.000
_cell.angle_alpha   90.00
_cell.angle_beta   90.00
_cell.angle_gamma   90.00
#
_symmetry.space_group_name_H-M   'P 1'
#
loop_
_entity.id
_entity.type
_entity.pdbx_description
1 polymer ?
#
loop_
_entity_poly.entity_id
_entity_poly.type
_entity_poly.pdbx_seq_one_letter_code
_entity_poly.pdbx_strand_id
1 'polypeptide(L)'
;MRIILLVTFCALSIVMKAQQPNLQFFRPNDQRGLNTFETSKMDSVIFDGVKVRVGGDFAMQFQTINQSNDANNLVELGSNFNLPSANLNLDVQLIDGVRMHLRTYLSSQNHEESWVKGGHIQIDKLDFIKPGFLEGLMQYTTVRIGLDEFNYGDAHFRRTDNARAIFNPFVGNYIMDAFSTEAFGEVTVQKSGLLAVVGVTNGKLNQSVVKNDQTDNKPSFYGKLGFDKQLNSDLRVRLTGSIYTNQGITTGTWLYGGDRSGARYYNVLHTVQDSLGNTEGGPFEGRYNPRFKKLTAIQINPFIKFKGLEFFGIYELASGSNEITTPVADKEGAFTQLAAELVYRFGESERFYIAVRYNTVQGKPLESATEDLKINRLNLGGGWFLSKNIVVKAEYVNQQYTGNAWTGRFAGAKFDGFNMEAAISF
;
A
#
# COMPACT_ATOMS: atom_id res chain seq x y z
N MET A 1 -8.73 31.65 48.51
CA MET A 1 -8.87 30.19 48.38
C MET A 1 -9.34 29.74 46.97
N ARG A 2 -10.44 30.31 46.41
CA ARG A 2 -10.94 29.90 45.06
C ARG A 2 -9.95 30.17 43.91
N ILE A 3 -9.21 31.27 43.92
CA ILE A 3 -8.21 31.61 42.87
C ILE A 3 -6.99 30.68 42.90
N ILE A 4 -6.53 30.29 44.11
CA ILE A 4 -5.40 29.36 44.29
C ILE A 4 -5.78 27.98 43.76
N LEU A 5 -7.01 27.50 43.97
CA LEU A 5 -7.52 26.24 43.42
C LEU A 5 -7.56 26.23 41.88
N LEU A 6 -7.96 27.35 41.28
CA LEU A 6 -8.06 27.53 39.83
C LEU A 6 -6.66 27.54 39.21
N VAL A 7 -5.68 28.21 39.80
CA VAL A 7 -4.30 28.26 39.35
C VAL A 7 -3.63 26.87 39.49
N THR A 8 -3.91 26.15 40.58
CA THR A 8 -3.39 24.78 40.79
C THR A 8 -4.01 23.80 39.77
N PHE A 9 -5.30 23.94 39.44
CA PHE A 9 -5.97 23.12 38.44
C PHE A 9 -5.45 23.43 37.03
N CYS A 10 -5.22 24.71 36.69
CA CYS A 10 -4.57 25.08 35.43
C CYS A 10 -3.10 24.66 35.36
N ALA A 11 -2.35 24.70 36.46
CA ALA A 11 -0.96 24.24 36.51
C ALA A 11 -0.85 22.72 36.39
N LEU A 12 -1.79 21.96 36.93
CA LEU A 12 -1.84 20.49 36.75
C LEU A 12 -2.23 20.09 35.33
N SER A 13 -3.04 20.88 34.63
CA SER A 13 -3.38 20.60 33.22
C SER A 13 -2.24 20.88 32.26
N ILE A 14 -1.27 21.72 32.60
CA ILE A 14 -0.07 22.01 31.76
C ILE A 14 0.96 20.85 31.78
N VAL A 15 0.91 19.97 32.76
CA VAL A 15 1.86 18.85 32.91
C VAL A 15 1.39 17.57 32.22
N MET A 16 0.13 17.47 31.84
CA MET A 16 -0.37 16.33 31.07
C MET A 16 0.02 16.46 29.60
N LYS A 17 1.25 16.12 29.28
CA LYS A 17 1.61 15.80 27.89
C LYS A 17 0.85 14.54 27.53
N ALA A 18 -0.21 14.67 26.75
CA ALA A 18 -0.89 13.53 26.13
C ALA A 18 0.07 12.85 25.16
N GLN A 19 0.95 12.00 25.66
CA GLN A 19 1.82 11.17 24.83
C GLN A 19 1.03 9.94 24.41
N GLN A 20 1.07 9.64 23.12
CA GLN A 20 0.55 8.36 22.64
C GLN A 20 1.29 7.21 23.31
N PRO A 21 0.58 6.18 23.80
CA PRO A 21 1.23 5.06 24.44
C PRO A 21 2.09 4.27 23.45
N ASN A 22 3.23 3.78 23.91
CA ASN A 22 3.99 2.80 23.16
C ASN A 22 3.29 1.44 23.26
N LEU A 23 3.07 0.82 22.10
CA LEU A 23 2.48 -0.52 21.99
C LEU A 23 3.56 -1.52 21.62
N GLN A 24 3.38 -2.77 22.06
CA GLN A 24 4.28 -3.86 21.71
C GLN A 24 4.19 -4.21 20.24
N PHE A 25 5.31 -4.56 19.59
CA PHE A 25 5.40 -5.02 18.20
C PHE A 25 4.72 -4.08 17.22
N PHE A 26 4.84 -2.77 17.44
CA PHE A 26 4.15 -1.73 16.70
C PHE A 26 5.09 -0.98 15.75
N ARG A 27 4.67 -0.84 14.47
CA ARG A 27 5.35 0.04 13.53
C ARG A 27 4.93 1.49 13.78
N PRO A 28 5.87 2.41 14.11
CA PRO A 28 5.52 3.82 14.25
C PRO A 28 4.84 4.38 12.99
N ASN A 29 3.74 5.11 13.18
CA ASN A 29 3.03 5.76 12.09
C ASN A 29 3.55 7.19 11.87
N ASP A 30 4.86 7.34 11.76
CA ASP A 30 5.58 8.59 11.51
C ASP A 30 6.92 8.30 10.80
N GLN A 31 7.78 9.30 10.64
CA GLN A 31 9.09 9.17 9.98
C GLN A 31 9.92 7.98 10.51
N ARG A 32 9.78 7.61 11.78
CA ARG A 32 10.51 6.47 12.38
C ARG A 32 10.08 5.11 11.80
N GLY A 33 8.88 5.04 11.24
CA GLY A 33 8.38 3.85 10.55
C GLY A 33 8.84 3.70 9.10
N LEU A 34 9.63 4.66 8.57
CA LEU A 34 10.22 4.54 7.25
C LEU A 34 11.08 3.29 7.13
N ASN A 35 10.92 2.57 6.02
CA ASN A 35 11.65 1.34 5.74
C ASN A 35 11.50 0.24 6.82
N THR A 36 10.49 0.35 7.68
CA THR A 36 10.06 -0.77 8.52
C THR A 36 9.12 -1.62 7.67
N PHE A 37 9.56 -2.83 7.36
CA PHE A 37 8.77 -3.86 6.70
C PHE A 37 7.99 -4.64 7.76
N GLU A 38 8.25 -5.90 7.98
CA GLU A 38 7.66 -6.62 9.10
C GLU A 38 8.18 -6.05 10.43
N THR A 39 7.30 -5.99 11.43
CA THR A 39 7.69 -5.52 12.77
C THR A 39 8.68 -6.48 13.42
N SER A 40 9.69 -5.92 14.09
CA SER A 40 10.70 -6.72 14.78
C SER A 40 10.10 -7.53 15.91
N LYS A 41 10.57 -8.76 16.08
CA LYS A 41 10.30 -9.58 17.27
C LYS A 41 11.13 -9.15 18.48
N MET A 42 12.14 -8.30 18.29
CA MET A 42 12.91 -7.70 19.39
C MET A 42 12.19 -6.44 19.85
N ASP A 43 11.34 -6.59 20.84
CA ASP A 43 10.56 -5.50 21.42
C ASP A 43 10.90 -5.36 22.91
N SER A 44 11.14 -4.14 23.37
CA SER A 44 11.45 -3.80 24.76
C SER A 44 10.25 -3.19 25.50
N VAL A 45 9.10 -3.03 24.85
CA VAL A 45 7.91 -2.44 25.48
C VAL A 45 7.31 -3.46 26.45
N ILE A 46 7.26 -3.06 27.73
CA ILE A 46 6.64 -3.88 28.77
C ILE A 46 5.13 -3.68 28.75
N PHE A 47 4.39 -4.78 28.85
CA PHE A 47 2.95 -4.73 29.06
C PHE A 47 2.65 -4.40 30.53
N ASP A 48 1.97 -3.30 30.77
CA ASP A 48 1.58 -2.80 32.08
C ASP A 48 0.06 -2.54 32.17
N GLY A 49 -0.71 -3.12 31.26
CA GLY A 49 -2.17 -3.00 31.17
C GLY A 49 -2.64 -2.66 29.78
N VAL A 50 -3.96 -2.63 29.60
CA VAL A 50 -4.59 -2.27 28.33
C VAL A 50 -4.21 -0.82 27.94
N LYS A 51 -3.71 -0.65 26.71
CA LYS A 51 -3.34 0.64 26.16
C LYS A 51 -4.11 0.88 24.88
N VAL A 52 -4.67 2.07 24.75
CA VAL A 52 -5.39 2.53 23.55
C VAL A 52 -4.62 3.67 22.93
N ARG A 53 -4.27 3.50 21.66
CA ARG A 53 -3.63 4.50 20.82
C ARG A 53 -4.60 4.91 19.71
N VAL A 54 -4.88 6.20 19.63
CA VAL A 54 -5.65 6.79 18.52
C VAL A 54 -4.65 7.43 17.58
N GLY A 55 -4.58 6.92 16.36
CA GLY A 55 -3.70 7.43 15.31
C GLY A 55 -4.51 7.99 14.16
N GLY A 56 -3.82 8.65 13.24
CA GLY A 56 -4.45 9.16 12.03
C GLY A 56 -3.44 9.37 10.93
N ASP A 57 -3.96 9.32 9.70
CA ASP A 57 -3.24 9.65 8.49
C ASP A 57 -4.10 10.61 7.68
N PHE A 58 -3.53 11.74 7.29
CA PHE A 58 -4.19 12.74 6.47
C PHE A 58 -3.28 13.15 5.32
N ALA A 59 -3.83 13.25 4.11
CA ALA A 59 -3.11 13.75 2.95
C ALA A 59 -3.98 14.74 2.18
N MET A 60 -3.40 15.88 1.81
CA MET A 60 -3.97 16.87 0.90
C MET A 60 -3.05 17.00 -0.30
N GLN A 61 -3.64 16.98 -1.49
CA GLN A 61 -2.91 16.97 -2.75
C GLN A 61 -3.29 18.18 -3.61
N PHE A 62 -2.29 18.78 -4.25
CA PHE A 62 -2.43 19.72 -5.35
C PHE A 62 -1.90 19.07 -6.63
N GLN A 63 -2.65 19.18 -7.71
CA GLN A 63 -2.30 18.59 -9.00
C GLN A 63 -2.32 19.65 -10.10
N THR A 64 -1.32 19.57 -11.00
CA THR A 64 -1.28 20.29 -12.28
C THR A 64 -0.68 19.34 -13.32
N ILE A 65 -1.56 18.66 -14.05
CA ILE A 65 -1.23 17.60 -15.02
C ILE A 65 -1.87 17.94 -16.37
N ASN A 66 -1.10 17.75 -17.44
CA ASN A 66 -1.59 17.76 -18.80
C ASN A 66 -1.74 16.33 -19.31
N GLN A 67 -2.65 16.13 -20.27
CA GLN A 67 -2.88 14.83 -20.87
C GLN A 67 -3.27 14.94 -22.34
N SER A 68 -3.02 13.87 -23.09
CA SER A 68 -3.44 13.74 -24.47
C SER A 68 -3.55 12.29 -24.87
N ASN A 69 -4.31 12.01 -25.95
CA ASN A 69 -4.39 10.72 -26.64
C ASN A 69 -4.63 10.96 -28.13
N ASP A 70 -4.58 9.91 -28.93
CA ASP A 70 -4.76 10.00 -30.39
C ASP A 70 -6.19 10.43 -30.78
N ALA A 71 -7.18 10.07 -29.96
CA ALA A 71 -8.59 10.40 -30.21
C ALA A 71 -8.94 11.86 -29.87
N ASN A 72 -8.06 12.61 -29.19
CA ASN A 72 -8.30 13.98 -28.72
C ASN A 72 -9.64 14.14 -27.95
N ASN A 73 -9.99 13.14 -27.16
CA ASN A 73 -11.27 13.07 -26.43
C ASN A 73 -11.13 13.06 -24.92
N LEU A 74 -9.93 13.37 -24.39
CA LEU A 74 -9.72 13.48 -22.95
C LEU A 74 -10.20 14.84 -22.43
N VAL A 75 -10.69 14.87 -21.18
CA VAL A 75 -11.06 16.12 -20.52
C VAL A 75 -9.83 17.01 -20.31
N GLU A 76 -10.03 18.32 -20.40
CA GLU A 76 -9.00 19.28 -19.99
C GLU A 76 -8.88 19.29 -18.47
N LEU A 77 -7.64 19.17 -17.94
CA LEU A 77 -7.36 19.18 -16.51
C LEU A 77 -6.86 20.56 -16.08
N GLY A 78 -7.55 21.16 -15.12
CA GLY A 78 -7.12 22.39 -14.45
C GLY A 78 -6.18 22.12 -13.27
N SER A 79 -5.43 23.15 -12.87
CA SER A 79 -4.61 23.09 -11.65
C SER A 79 -5.47 23.37 -10.43
N ASN A 80 -5.48 22.45 -9.45
CA ASN A 80 -6.29 22.61 -8.25
C ASN A 80 -5.85 21.70 -7.10
N PHE A 81 -6.31 22.04 -5.90
CA PHE A 81 -6.37 21.10 -4.78
C PHE A 81 -7.44 20.06 -5.05
N ASN A 82 -7.08 18.80 -4.86
CA ASN A 82 -7.99 17.74 -5.22
C ASN A 82 -7.89 16.58 -4.25
N LEU A 83 -7.86 15.86 -3.69
CA LEU A 83 -7.77 14.63 -2.93
C LEU A 83 -7.37 14.85 -1.46
N PRO A 84 -8.22 15.45 -0.62
CA PRO A 84 -8.10 15.18 0.80
C PRO A 84 -8.51 13.73 1.06
N SER A 85 -7.65 13.00 1.76
CA SER A 85 -7.92 11.65 2.23
C SER A 85 -7.46 11.52 3.67
N ALA A 86 -8.17 10.71 4.46
CA ALA A 86 -7.87 10.51 5.86
C ALA A 86 -8.19 9.08 6.29
N ASN A 87 -7.35 8.55 7.17
CA ASN A 87 -7.64 7.34 7.93
C ASN A 87 -7.65 7.69 9.42
N LEU A 88 -8.58 7.15 10.16
CA LEU A 88 -8.53 7.12 11.62
C LEU A 88 -8.15 5.70 12.04
N ASN A 89 -7.11 5.59 12.85
CA ASN A 89 -6.56 4.32 13.32
C ASN A 89 -6.79 4.18 14.81
N LEU A 90 -7.27 3.01 15.21
CA LEU A 90 -7.38 2.61 16.61
C LEU A 90 -6.52 1.37 16.82
N ASP A 91 -5.47 1.51 17.64
CA ASP A 91 -4.58 0.43 18.01
C ASP A 91 -4.74 0.15 19.51
N VAL A 92 -5.03 -1.09 19.87
CA VAL A 92 -5.28 -1.47 21.26
C VAL A 92 -4.37 -2.63 21.65
N GLN A 93 -3.49 -2.40 22.62
CA GLN A 93 -2.79 -3.48 23.32
C GLN A 93 -3.77 -4.12 24.32
N LEU A 94 -4.23 -5.31 24.02
CA LEU A 94 -5.27 -6.01 24.78
C LEU A 94 -4.69 -6.75 25.98
N ILE A 95 -3.67 -7.53 25.72
CA ILE A 95 -2.91 -8.32 26.71
C ILE A 95 -1.45 -8.37 26.25
N ASP A 96 -0.57 -8.93 27.06
CA ASP A 96 0.84 -9.10 26.70
C ASP A 96 0.99 -9.88 25.38
N GLY A 97 1.63 -9.28 24.40
CA GLY A 97 1.86 -9.85 23.08
C GLY A 97 0.61 -9.96 22.18
N VAL A 98 -0.56 -9.39 22.57
CA VAL A 98 -1.75 -9.40 21.70
C VAL A 98 -2.28 -7.99 21.50
N ARG A 99 -2.45 -7.60 20.24
CA ARG A 99 -2.84 -6.29 19.82
C ARG A 99 -3.97 -6.35 18.77
N MET A 100 -4.89 -5.38 18.82
CA MET A 100 -5.89 -5.13 17.79
C MET A 100 -5.53 -3.86 17.01
N HIS A 101 -5.77 -3.88 15.71
CA HIS A 101 -5.77 -2.71 14.84
C HIS A 101 -7.11 -2.56 14.16
N LEU A 102 -7.65 -1.34 14.11
CA LEU A 102 -8.84 -0.99 13.34
C LEU A 102 -8.58 0.31 12.59
N ARG A 103 -8.95 0.36 11.30
CA ARG A 103 -8.80 1.53 10.44
C ARG A 103 -10.10 1.90 9.77
N THR A 104 -10.48 3.17 9.87
CA THR A 104 -11.53 3.77 9.05
C THR A 104 -10.91 4.54 7.89
N TYR A 105 -11.69 4.73 6.84
CA TYR A 105 -11.27 5.40 5.62
C TYR A 105 -12.23 6.50 5.24
N LEU A 106 -11.67 7.67 4.86
CA LEU A 106 -12.37 8.83 4.34
C LEU A 106 -11.61 9.37 3.12
N SER A 107 -12.35 9.85 2.12
CA SER A 107 -11.78 10.50 0.93
C SER A 107 -12.78 11.49 0.36
N SER A 108 -12.29 12.58 -0.22
CA SER A 108 -13.15 13.56 -0.90
C SER A 108 -13.95 12.99 -2.06
N GLN A 109 -13.50 11.89 -2.64
CA GLN A 109 -14.27 11.17 -3.66
C GLN A 109 -15.56 10.56 -3.11
N ASN A 110 -15.57 10.22 -1.82
CA ASN A 110 -16.64 9.53 -1.16
C ASN A 110 -17.00 10.25 0.17
N HIS A 111 -17.12 11.58 0.14
CA HIS A 111 -17.26 12.37 1.36
C HIS A 111 -18.59 12.17 2.09
N GLU A 112 -19.57 11.52 1.47
CA GLU A 112 -20.82 11.13 2.12
C GLU A 112 -20.69 9.81 2.90
N GLU A 113 -19.59 9.09 2.78
CA GLU A 113 -19.40 7.75 3.32
C GLU A 113 -18.12 7.65 4.14
N SER A 114 -18.21 6.87 5.20
CA SER A 114 -17.03 6.39 5.92
C SER A 114 -17.08 4.86 6.01
N TRP A 115 -15.93 4.22 5.83
CA TRP A 115 -15.86 2.78 5.88
C TRP A 115 -14.88 2.29 6.93
N VAL A 116 -15.15 1.10 7.45
CA VAL A 116 -14.10 0.27 8.02
C VAL A 116 -13.24 -0.23 6.87
N LYS A 117 -12.04 0.34 6.72
CA LYS A 117 -11.11 -0.09 5.69
C LYS A 117 -10.53 -1.46 5.98
N GLY A 118 -10.23 -1.70 7.24
CA GLY A 118 -9.67 -2.96 7.69
C GLY A 118 -9.49 -2.99 9.20
N GLY A 119 -9.04 -4.13 9.65
CA GLY A 119 -8.65 -4.37 11.03
C GLY A 119 -8.21 -5.81 11.22
N HIS A 120 -7.30 -6.01 12.15
CA HIS A 120 -6.77 -7.34 12.46
C HIS A 120 -6.41 -7.45 13.94
N ILE A 121 -6.39 -8.69 14.42
CA ILE A 121 -5.70 -9.07 15.64
C ILE A 121 -4.30 -9.55 15.28
N GLN A 122 -3.30 -9.09 16.03
CA GLN A 122 -1.93 -9.56 15.94
C GLN A 122 -1.54 -10.25 17.25
N ILE A 123 -0.98 -11.43 17.14
CA ILE A 123 -0.59 -12.30 18.25
C ILE A 123 0.91 -12.57 18.15
N ASP A 124 1.65 -12.08 19.10
CA ASP A 124 3.11 -12.22 19.21
C ASP A 124 3.54 -13.10 20.39
N LYS A 125 2.63 -13.37 21.33
CA LYS A 125 2.80 -14.27 22.48
C LYS A 125 1.53 -15.07 22.71
N LEU A 126 1.64 -16.25 23.29
CA LEU A 126 0.52 -17.13 23.64
C LEU A 126 0.39 -17.34 25.17
N ASP A 127 0.93 -16.41 25.96
CA ASP A 127 0.91 -16.46 27.41
C ASP A 127 -0.51 -16.43 27.99
N PHE A 128 -1.49 -15.95 27.23
CA PHE A 128 -2.90 -15.98 27.61
C PHE A 128 -3.50 -17.40 27.66
N ILE A 129 -2.86 -18.39 27.02
CA ILE A 129 -3.24 -19.81 27.16
C ILE A 129 -2.60 -20.36 28.43
N LYS A 130 -1.31 -20.16 28.58
CA LYS A 130 -0.50 -20.54 29.74
C LYS A 130 0.80 -19.73 29.69
N PRO A 131 1.29 -19.18 30.82
CA PRO A 131 2.59 -18.49 30.85
C PRO A 131 3.72 -19.31 30.24
N GLY A 132 4.45 -18.73 29.30
CA GLY A 132 5.53 -19.39 28.54
C GLY A 132 5.07 -20.41 27.51
N PHE A 133 3.77 -20.47 27.16
CA PHE A 133 3.28 -21.43 26.17
C PHE A 133 3.87 -21.16 24.78
N LEU A 134 4.60 -22.14 24.27
CA LEU A 134 5.32 -22.06 22.99
C LEU A 134 6.26 -20.84 22.87
N GLU A 135 6.80 -20.31 23.97
CA GLU A 135 7.70 -19.16 24.00
C GLU A 135 8.86 -19.33 23.01
N GLY A 136 9.48 -20.53 22.98
CA GLY A 136 10.57 -20.85 22.07
C GLY A 136 10.23 -20.74 20.57
N LEU A 137 8.94 -20.87 20.23
CA LEU A 137 8.42 -20.64 18.87
C LEU A 137 8.01 -19.18 18.68
N MET A 138 7.23 -18.65 19.63
CA MET A 138 6.65 -17.32 19.53
C MET A 138 7.66 -16.18 19.56
N GLN A 139 8.86 -16.40 20.12
CA GLN A 139 9.95 -15.43 20.01
C GLN A 139 10.34 -15.09 18.55
N TYR A 140 9.98 -15.92 17.58
CA TYR A 140 10.23 -15.72 16.14
C TYR A 140 8.96 -15.55 15.32
N THR A 141 7.79 -15.82 15.89
CA THR A 141 6.53 -15.99 15.16
C THR A 141 5.54 -14.88 15.51
N THR A 142 4.91 -14.33 14.48
CA THR A 142 3.76 -13.42 14.58
C THR A 142 2.59 -14.03 13.81
N VAL A 143 1.39 -14.02 14.40
CA VAL A 143 0.16 -14.44 13.75
C VAL A 143 -0.74 -13.22 13.58
N ARG A 144 -1.29 -13.01 12.37
CA ARG A 144 -2.28 -11.97 12.07
C ARG A 144 -3.54 -12.60 11.50
N ILE A 145 -4.70 -12.17 11.99
CA ILE A 145 -6.00 -12.63 11.50
C ILE A 145 -6.92 -11.42 11.43
N GLY A 146 -7.61 -11.24 10.32
CA GLY A 146 -8.52 -10.11 10.16
C GLY A 146 -8.94 -9.86 8.73
N LEU A 147 -9.34 -8.61 8.48
CA LEU A 147 -9.57 -8.05 7.16
C LEU A 147 -8.65 -6.84 7.04
N ASP A 148 -7.56 -6.94 6.31
CA ASP A 148 -6.59 -5.85 6.14
C ASP A 148 -5.66 -6.15 4.96
N GLU A 149 -4.65 -5.29 4.76
CA GLU A 149 -3.55 -5.59 3.84
C GLU A 149 -2.79 -6.84 4.31
N PHE A 150 -2.56 -7.75 3.40
CA PHE A 150 -1.80 -8.98 3.64
C PHE A 150 -0.39 -8.88 3.04
N ASN A 151 0.53 -9.69 3.55
CA ASN A 151 1.96 -9.53 3.29
C ASN A 151 2.43 -10.22 2.00
N TYR A 152 1.91 -9.75 0.83
CA TYR A 152 2.40 -10.11 -0.49
C TYR A 152 3.28 -8.99 -1.06
N GLY A 153 4.51 -9.31 -1.47
CA GLY A 153 5.49 -8.32 -1.91
C GLY A 153 5.93 -7.36 -0.80
N ASP A 154 6.81 -6.43 -1.11
CA ASP A 154 7.29 -5.41 -0.18
C ASP A 154 6.78 -4.01 -0.53
N ALA A 155 6.18 -3.83 -1.70
CA ALA A 155 5.68 -2.54 -2.16
C ALA A 155 4.64 -1.94 -1.21
N HIS A 156 3.78 -2.77 -0.61
CA HIS A 156 2.72 -2.33 0.30
C HIS A 156 3.24 -1.62 1.56
N PHE A 157 4.49 -1.86 1.96
CA PHE A 157 5.10 -1.13 3.07
C PHE A 157 5.58 0.28 2.72
N ARG A 158 5.74 0.58 1.42
CA ARG A 158 6.37 1.82 0.91
C ARG A 158 5.44 2.66 0.05
N ARG A 159 4.29 2.17 -0.36
CA ARG A 159 3.29 2.87 -1.14
C ARG A 159 2.31 3.65 -0.26
N THR A 160 1.60 4.58 -0.86
CA THR A 160 0.49 5.27 -0.21
C THR A 160 -0.70 4.34 -0.13
N ASP A 161 -1.19 4.15 1.08
CA ASP A 161 -2.44 3.48 1.36
C ASP A 161 -3.49 4.55 1.71
N ASN A 162 -4.26 5.00 0.73
CA ASN A 162 -5.21 6.11 0.85
C ASN A 162 -4.55 7.37 1.41
N ALA A 163 -4.46 7.50 2.75
CA ALA A 163 -3.87 8.65 3.42
C ALA A 163 -2.48 8.37 4.00
N ARG A 164 -2.04 7.09 4.11
CA ARG A 164 -0.72 6.73 4.64
C ARG A 164 0.43 7.11 3.67
N ALA A 165 0.43 8.39 3.30
CA ALA A 165 1.35 8.95 2.32
C ALA A 165 2.77 9.17 2.86
N ILE A 166 2.96 9.14 4.20
CA ILE A 166 4.25 9.44 4.83
C ILE A 166 5.35 8.45 4.45
N PHE A 167 4.99 7.20 4.13
CA PHE A 167 5.95 6.15 3.79
C PHE A 167 6.31 6.10 2.30
N ASN A 168 5.51 6.72 1.44
CA ASN A 168 5.79 6.80 0.01
C ASN A 168 6.68 8.01 -0.29
N PRO A 169 7.88 7.84 -0.88
CA PRO A 169 8.72 8.99 -1.27
C PRO A 169 8.14 9.80 -2.43
N PHE A 170 7.11 9.28 -3.10
CA PHE A 170 6.40 9.94 -4.19
C PHE A 170 4.95 10.25 -3.80
N VAL A 171 4.24 11.00 -4.65
CA VAL A 171 2.78 11.14 -4.55
C VAL A 171 2.11 9.91 -5.16
N GLY A 172 2.52 9.51 -6.36
CA GLY A 172 1.95 8.37 -7.08
C GLY A 172 2.36 7.01 -6.54
N ASN A 173 1.46 6.02 -6.67
CA ASN A 173 1.72 4.61 -6.45
C ASN A 173 2.28 3.95 -7.72
N TYR A 174 2.58 2.66 -7.69
CA TYR A 174 3.08 1.90 -8.83
C TYR A 174 2.01 1.74 -9.92
N ILE A 175 2.43 1.39 -11.14
CA ILE A 175 1.49 1.18 -12.27
C ILE A 175 0.65 -0.07 -12.01
N MET A 176 1.29 -1.22 -11.77
CA MET A 176 0.63 -2.45 -11.34
C MET A 176 0.82 -2.55 -9.83
N ASP A 177 -0.16 -2.01 -9.09
CA ASP A 177 -0.04 -1.73 -7.67
C ASP A 177 -0.62 -2.89 -6.85
N ALA A 178 0.26 -3.79 -6.43
CA ALA A 178 -0.09 -4.96 -5.64
C ALA A 178 -0.52 -4.57 -4.22
N PHE A 179 -1.77 -4.18 -4.07
CA PHE A 179 -2.39 -3.81 -2.81
C PHE A 179 -3.86 -4.21 -2.78
N SER A 180 -4.24 -5.01 -1.79
CA SER A 180 -5.63 -5.36 -1.51
C SER A 180 -5.85 -5.51 -0.01
N THR A 181 -7.08 -5.28 0.44
CA THR A 181 -7.55 -5.61 1.78
C THR A 181 -8.53 -6.78 1.67
N GLU A 182 -8.13 -7.92 2.18
CA GLU A 182 -8.91 -9.16 2.13
C GLU A 182 -9.05 -9.73 3.54
N ALA A 183 -10.06 -10.55 3.78
CA ALA A 183 -10.13 -11.34 5.00
C ALA A 183 -9.04 -12.42 4.94
N PHE A 184 -8.15 -12.47 5.92
CA PHE A 184 -6.95 -13.29 5.88
C PHE A 184 -6.55 -13.88 7.23
N GLY A 185 -5.74 -14.94 7.16
CA GLY A 185 -4.93 -15.46 8.25
C GLY A 185 -3.49 -15.62 7.76
N GLU A 186 -2.53 -15.16 8.56
CA GLU A 186 -1.12 -15.08 8.20
C GLU A 186 -0.23 -15.50 9.37
N VAL A 187 0.82 -16.23 9.06
CA VAL A 187 1.92 -16.54 10.00
C VAL A 187 3.22 -16.02 9.41
N THR A 188 3.91 -15.19 10.17
CA THR A 188 5.23 -14.65 9.84
C THR A 188 6.27 -15.23 10.81
N VAL A 189 7.38 -15.72 10.30
CA VAL A 189 8.52 -16.19 11.10
C VAL A 189 9.75 -15.39 10.72
N GLN A 190 10.43 -14.83 11.74
CA GLN A 190 11.65 -14.03 11.57
C GLN A 190 12.74 -14.56 12.49
N LYS A 191 13.89 -14.96 11.95
CA LYS A 191 15.03 -15.42 12.74
C LYS A 191 16.35 -15.06 12.07
N SER A 192 17.20 -14.33 12.78
CA SER A 192 18.58 -14.01 12.33
C SER A 192 18.66 -13.35 10.94
N GLY A 193 17.67 -12.55 10.59
CA GLY A 193 17.55 -11.90 9.28
C GLY A 193 16.77 -12.71 8.25
N LEU A 194 16.51 -13.99 8.48
CA LEU A 194 15.62 -14.77 7.60
C LEU A 194 14.16 -14.47 7.92
N LEU A 195 13.35 -14.43 6.88
CA LEU A 195 11.92 -14.17 6.91
C LEU A 195 11.19 -15.25 6.13
N ALA A 196 10.11 -15.76 6.70
CA ALA A 196 9.14 -16.60 6.01
C ALA A 196 7.72 -16.15 6.37
N VAL A 197 6.85 -16.03 5.38
CA VAL A 197 5.43 -15.73 5.54
C VAL A 197 4.62 -16.76 4.79
N VAL A 198 3.52 -17.19 5.39
CA VAL A 198 2.50 -18.00 4.74
C VAL A 198 1.13 -17.51 5.17
N GLY A 199 0.22 -17.39 4.22
CA GLY A 199 -1.12 -16.92 4.51
C GLY A 199 -2.16 -17.42 3.52
N VAL A 200 -3.40 -17.28 3.95
CA VAL A 200 -4.60 -17.59 3.18
C VAL A 200 -5.56 -16.41 3.27
N THR A 201 -6.23 -16.10 2.16
CA THR A 201 -7.27 -15.07 2.13
C THR A 201 -8.57 -15.64 1.54
N ASN A 202 -9.65 -14.87 1.68
CA ASN A 202 -10.90 -15.19 1.00
C ASN A 202 -10.89 -14.82 -0.50
N GLY A 203 -9.81 -14.22 -0.99
CA GLY A 203 -9.63 -13.81 -2.39
C GLY A 203 -10.51 -12.64 -2.84
N LYS A 204 -11.17 -11.92 -1.95
CA LYS A 204 -12.18 -10.90 -2.27
C LYS A 204 -11.98 -9.64 -1.45
N LEU A 205 -12.07 -8.49 -2.11
CA LEU A 205 -12.12 -7.20 -1.42
C LEU A 205 -13.40 -7.08 -0.56
N ASN A 206 -14.55 -7.45 -1.12
CA ASN A 206 -15.82 -7.48 -0.41
C ASN A 206 -16.15 -8.91 -0.01
N GLN A 207 -16.35 -9.16 1.29
CA GLN A 207 -16.69 -10.47 1.81
C GLN A 207 -18.10 -10.86 1.36
N SER A 208 -18.27 -12.13 1.01
CA SER A 208 -19.55 -12.71 0.70
C SER A 208 -19.52 -14.20 0.98
N VAL A 209 -20.56 -14.69 1.62
CA VAL A 209 -20.81 -16.13 1.83
C VAL A 209 -21.75 -16.70 0.76
N VAL A 210 -22.30 -15.85 -0.09
CA VAL A 210 -23.22 -16.26 -1.16
C VAL A 210 -22.45 -17.09 -2.18
N LYS A 211 -23.01 -18.26 -2.50
CA LYS A 211 -22.51 -19.18 -3.52
C LYS A 211 -23.56 -19.32 -4.61
N ASN A 212 -23.21 -18.92 -5.82
CA ASN A 212 -24.02 -19.08 -7.01
C ASN A 212 -23.10 -19.18 -8.23
N ASP A 213 -23.66 -19.30 -9.43
CA ASP A 213 -22.89 -19.41 -10.67
C ASP A 213 -22.01 -18.19 -10.99
N GLN A 214 -22.24 -17.08 -10.31
CA GLN A 214 -21.49 -15.82 -10.48
C GLN A 214 -20.50 -15.58 -9.32
N THR A 215 -20.55 -16.32 -8.24
CA THR A 215 -19.66 -16.17 -7.09
C THR A 215 -18.98 -17.49 -6.75
N ASP A 216 -17.70 -17.57 -6.98
CA ASP A 216 -16.85 -18.64 -6.47
C ASP A 216 -16.17 -18.16 -5.18
N ASN A 217 -16.19 -18.99 -4.13
CA ASN A 217 -15.63 -18.70 -2.82
C ASN A 217 -14.30 -19.43 -2.60
N LYS A 218 -13.49 -19.59 -3.66
CA LYS A 218 -12.18 -20.20 -3.52
C LYS A 218 -11.22 -19.25 -2.77
N PRO A 219 -10.45 -19.79 -1.83
CA PRO A 219 -9.44 -19.01 -1.14
C PRO A 219 -8.28 -18.65 -2.07
N SER A 220 -7.57 -17.57 -1.74
CA SER A 220 -6.24 -17.29 -2.26
C SER A 220 -5.20 -17.77 -1.26
N PHE A 221 -4.03 -18.15 -1.76
CA PHE A 221 -2.86 -18.51 -0.97
C PHE A 221 -1.71 -17.60 -1.34
N TYR A 222 -0.92 -17.24 -0.35
CA TYR A 222 0.30 -16.48 -0.58
C TYR A 222 1.42 -16.92 0.36
N GLY A 223 2.63 -16.64 -0.09
CA GLY A 223 3.82 -16.89 0.70
C GLY A 223 4.93 -15.92 0.34
N LYS A 224 5.83 -15.70 1.28
CA LYS A 224 7.02 -14.87 1.11
C LYS A 224 8.19 -15.54 1.79
N LEU A 225 9.34 -15.52 1.13
CA LEU A 225 10.63 -15.86 1.72
C LEU A 225 11.58 -14.69 1.53
N GLY A 226 12.44 -14.44 2.49
CA GLY A 226 13.36 -13.33 2.37
C GLY A 226 14.47 -13.31 3.41
N PHE A 227 15.33 -12.36 3.17
CA PHE A 227 16.44 -12.02 4.04
C PHE A 227 16.45 -10.50 4.23
N ASP A 228 16.54 -10.05 5.49
CA ASP A 228 16.60 -8.64 5.87
C ASP A 228 17.59 -8.48 7.02
N LYS A 229 18.69 -7.80 6.78
CA LYS A 229 19.73 -7.65 7.79
C LYS A 229 20.44 -6.31 7.71
N GLN A 230 20.59 -5.67 8.85
CA GLN A 230 21.59 -4.62 9.07
C GLN A 230 22.96 -5.28 9.14
N LEU A 231 23.82 -5.10 8.12
CA LEU A 231 25.13 -5.73 8.03
C LEU A 231 26.16 -4.98 8.89
N ASN A 232 26.06 -3.65 8.94
CA ASN A 232 26.85 -2.77 9.80
C ASN A 232 26.07 -1.47 10.06
N SER A 233 26.65 -0.47 10.71
CA SER A 233 25.99 0.80 11.02
C SER A 233 25.41 1.52 9.80
N ASP A 234 26.01 1.31 8.63
CA ASP A 234 25.74 2.08 7.42
C ASP A 234 24.94 1.31 6.36
N LEU A 235 25.03 -0.04 6.38
CA LEU A 235 24.52 -0.88 5.29
C LEU A 235 23.46 -1.87 5.79
N ARG A 236 22.26 -1.73 5.24
CA ARG A 236 21.17 -2.72 5.33
C ARG A 236 20.86 -3.30 3.96
N VAL A 237 20.67 -4.60 3.91
CA VAL A 237 20.29 -5.33 2.70
C VAL A 237 19.07 -6.19 2.99
N ARG A 238 18.10 -6.11 2.09
CA ARG A 238 16.91 -6.96 2.10
C ARG A 238 16.66 -7.50 0.69
N LEU A 239 16.26 -8.75 0.61
CA LEU A 239 15.77 -9.38 -0.62
C LEU A 239 14.63 -10.32 -0.25
N THR A 240 13.48 -10.14 -0.88
CA THR A 240 12.32 -11.00 -0.70
C THR A 240 11.78 -11.50 -2.02
N GLY A 241 11.21 -12.70 -2.01
CA GLY A 241 10.43 -13.27 -3.08
C GLY A 241 9.07 -13.69 -2.55
N SER A 242 8.00 -13.31 -3.23
CA SER A 242 6.61 -13.57 -2.83
C SER A 242 5.85 -14.23 -3.96
N ILE A 243 4.90 -15.08 -3.60
CA ILE A 243 3.93 -15.69 -4.50
C ILE A 243 2.51 -15.46 -3.97
N TYR A 244 1.57 -15.17 -4.86
CA TYR A 244 0.13 -15.14 -4.61
C TYR A 244 -0.57 -15.97 -5.67
N THR A 245 -1.55 -16.78 -5.29
CA THR A 245 -2.34 -17.55 -6.25
C THR A 245 -3.81 -17.59 -5.84
N ASN A 246 -4.67 -17.38 -6.83
CA ASN A 246 -6.12 -17.58 -6.74
C ASN A 246 -6.62 -18.38 -7.93
N GLN A 247 -7.45 -19.39 -7.69
CA GLN A 247 -7.90 -20.33 -8.71
C GLN A 247 -9.31 -20.08 -9.23
N GLY A 248 -9.86 -18.92 -8.98
CA GLY A 248 -11.09 -18.48 -9.62
C GLY A 248 -11.95 -17.56 -8.77
N ILE A 249 -12.04 -16.32 -9.18
CA ILE A 249 -12.98 -15.32 -8.67
C ILE A 249 -13.73 -14.73 -9.84
N THR A 250 -15.04 -14.89 -9.85
CA THR A 250 -15.92 -14.50 -10.96
C THR A 250 -15.84 -13.01 -11.31
N THR A 251 -15.61 -12.17 -10.31
CA THR A 251 -15.50 -10.71 -10.48
C THR A 251 -14.09 -10.24 -10.82
N GLY A 252 -13.11 -11.15 -10.91
CA GLY A 252 -11.70 -10.83 -11.02
C GLY A 252 -11.02 -10.61 -9.68
N THR A 253 -9.72 -10.85 -9.63
CA THR A 253 -8.92 -10.63 -8.43
C THR A 253 -8.71 -9.14 -8.18
N TRP A 254 -8.65 -8.76 -6.92
CA TRP A 254 -8.45 -7.37 -6.50
C TRP A 254 -7.01 -7.05 -6.11
N LEU A 255 -6.06 -7.99 -6.29
CA LEU A 255 -4.67 -7.78 -5.91
C LEU A 255 -4.09 -6.47 -6.45
N TYR A 256 -4.44 -6.07 -7.68
CA TYR A 256 -3.98 -4.83 -8.31
C TYR A 256 -5.04 -3.73 -8.37
N GLY A 257 -6.09 -3.83 -7.61
CA GLY A 257 -7.23 -2.91 -7.68
C GLY A 257 -7.87 -2.58 -6.35
N GLY A 258 -7.32 -3.07 -5.25
CA GLY A 258 -7.92 -2.93 -3.93
C GLY A 258 -7.80 -1.55 -3.28
N ASP A 259 -6.92 -0.68 -3.78
CA ASP A 259 -6.84 0.69 -3.29
C ASP A 259 -7.81 1.61 -4.04
N ARG A 260 -8.70 2.24 -3.32
CA ARG A 260 -9.71 3.17 -3.86
C ARG A 260 -9.11 4.48 -4.37
N SER A 261 -7.93 4.87 -3.90
CA SER A 261 -7.21 6.06 -4.39
C SER A 261 -6.41 5.79 -5.67
N GLY A 262 -6.31 4.55 -6.12
CA GLY A 262 -5.66 4.16 -7.36
C GLY A 262 -4.21 4.61 -7.44
N ALA A 263 -3.82 5.16 -8.59
CA ALA A 263 -2.46 5.68 -8.81
C ALA A 263 -2.21 7.03 -8.13
N ARG A 264 -3.21 7.67 -7.54
CA ARG A 264 -3.15 8.99 -6.92
C ARG A 264 -3.13 10.17 -7.92
N TYR A 265 -3.32 9.93 -9.21
CA TYR A 265 -3.48 10.97 -10.23
C TYR A 265 -4.96 11.14 -10.55
N TYR A 266 -5.51 12.32 -10.22
CA TYR A 266 -6.95 12.54 -10.23
C TYR A 266 -7.44 12.87 -11.64
N ASN A 267 -8.50 12.17 -12.09
CA ASN A 267 -9.16 12.33 -13.38
C ASN A 267 -8.27 12.24 -14.64
N VAL A 268 -7.06 11.68 -14.53
CA VAL A 268 -6.24 11.42 -15.71
C VAL A 268 -6.92 10.38 -16.60
N LEU A 269 -6.80 10.52 -17.91
CA LEU A 269 -7.37 9.63 -18.94
C LEU A 269 -8.90 9.49 -18.87
N HIS A 270 -9.57 10.47 -18.31
CA HIS A 270 -11.02 10.56 -18.33
C HIS A 270 -11.49 11.23 -19.63
N THR A 271 -12.47 10.63 -20.32
CA THR A 271 -12.96 11.18 -21.58
C THR A 271 -14.02 12.26 -21.36
N VAL A 272 -14.14 13.18 -22.30
CA VAL A 272 -15.33 14.03 -22.41
C VAL A 272 -16.56 13.16 -22.71
N GLN A 273 -17.74 13.67 -22.42
CA GLN A 273 -18.98 12.98 -22.77
C GLN A 273 -19.07 12.78 -24.30
N ASP A 274 -19.46 11.57 -24.71
CA ASP A 274 -19.80 11.28 -26.08
C ASP A 274 -21.18 11.86 -26.43
N SER A 275 -21.62 11.65 -27.67
CA SER A 275 -22.92 12.12 -28.15
C SER A 275 -24.14 11.48 -27.44
N LEU A 276 -23.92 10.40 -26.68
CA LEU A 276 -24.91 9.69 -25.88
C LEU A 276 -24.84 10.06 -24.40
N GLY A 277 -23.91 10.97 -24.01
CA GLY A 277 -23.69 11.39 -22.63
C GLY A 277 -22.82 10.45 -21.83
N ASN A 278 -22.19 9.45 -22.43
CA ASN A 278 -21.31 8.52 -21.73
C ASN A 278 -19.90 9.10 -21.60
N THR A 279 -19.25 8.76 -20.49
CA THR A 279 -17.83 9.04 -20.24
C THR A 279 -17.10 7.73 -19.93
N GLU A 280 -15.84 7.65 -20.32
CA GLU A 280 -14.95 6.56 -19.92
C GLU A 280 -13.92 7.06 -18.91
N GLY A 281 -13.52 6.20 -18.01
CA GLY A 281 -12.52 6.49 -16.99
C GLY A 281 -13.11 6.62 -15.61
N GLY A 282 -12.23 6.44 -14.64
CA GLY A 282 -12.50 6.65 -13.22
C GLY A 282 -11.69 7.82 -12.67
N PRO A 283 -11.99 8.30 -11.47
CA PRO A 283 -11.30 9.45 -10.90
C PRO A 283 -9.83 9.17 -10.56
N PHE A 284 -9.37 7.92 -10.55
CA PHE A 284 -8.01 7.54 -10.11
C PHE A 284 -7.34 6.55 -11.07
N GLU A 285 -7.36 6.88 -12.34
CA GLU A 285 -6.69 6.11 -13.37
C GLU A 285 -5.14 6.26 -13.28
N GLY A 286 -4.43 5.73 -14.26
CA GLY A 286 -2.96 5.73 -14.29
C GLY A 286 -2.33 4.48 -13.68
N ARG A 287 -3.13 3.57 -13.10
CA ARG A 287 -2.73 2.21 -12.74
C ARG A 287 -3.19 1.21 -13.79
N TYR A 288 -2.63 0.03 -13.74
CA TYR A 288 -3.04 -1.10 -14.56
C TYR A 288 -3.41 -2.30 -13.69
N ASN A 289 -4.60 -2.86 -13.93
CA ASN A 289 -5.05 -4.10 -13.33
C ASN A 289 -5.43 -5.07 -14.45
N PRO A 290 -4.73 -6.21 -14.61
CA PRO A 290 -5.05 -7.20 -15.63
C PRO A 290 -6.43 -7.86 -15.43
N ARG A 291 -7.03 -7.74 -14.22
CA ARG A 291 -8.37 -8.25 -13.86
C ARG A 291 -8.56 -9.74 -14.11
N PHE A 292 -7.50 -10.52 -14.00
CA PHE A 292 -7.62 -11.96 -14.14
C PHE A 292 -8.53 -12.57 -13.07
N LYS A 293 -9.39 -13.49 -13.47
CA LYS A 293 -10.25 -14.27 -12.56
C LYS A 293 -9.50 -15.42 -11.90
N LYS A 294 -8.54 -16.02 -12.62
CA LYS A 294 -7.49 -16.87 -12.06
C LYS A 294 -6.20 -16.09 -12.14
N LEU A 295 -5.43 -16.04 -11.07
CA LEU A 295 -4.21 -15.26 -11.01
C LEU A 295 -3.13 -16.04 -10.27
N THR A 296 -1.94 -16.06 -10.86
CA THR A 296 -0.70 -16.32 -10.15
C THR A 296 0.21 -15.12 -10.33
N ALA A 297 0.66 -14.57 -9.21
CA ALA A 297 1.57 -13.43 -9.18
C ALA A 297 2.82 -13.79 -8.39
N ILE A 298 3.99 -13.40 -8.89
CA ILE A 298 5.29 -13.58 -8.25
C ILE A 298 5.96 -12.23 -8.21
N GLN A 299 6.43 -11.81 -7.04
CA GLN A 299 7.13 -10.53 -6.88
C GLN A 299 8.46 -10.72 -6.17
N ILE A 300 9.52 -10.11 -6.71
CA ILE A 300 10.85 -10.07 -6.11
C ILE A 300 11.17 -8.61 -5.78
N ASN A 301 11.60 -8.37 -4.54
CA ASN A 301 11.88 -7.04 -4.03
C ASN A 301 13.29 -6.97 -3.42
N PRO A 302 14.29 -6.43 -4.13
CA PRO A 302 15.54 -6.01 -3.52
C PRO A 302 15.37 -4.64 -2.84
N PHE A 303 15.96 -4.50 -1.65
CA PHE A 303 16.11 -3.23 -0.96
C PHE A 303 17.52 -3.12 -0.37
N ILE A 304 18.15 -1.98 -0.60
CA ILE A 304 19.47 -1.66 -0.05
C ILE A 304 19.40 -0.24 0.51
N LYS A 305 19.84 -0.08 1.76
CA LYS A 305 20.09 1.25 2.34
C LYS A 305 21.56 1.35 2.73
N PHE A 306 22.25 2.31 2.13
CA PHE A 306 23.61 2.67 2.49
C PHE A 306 23.65 4.13 2.92
N LYS A 307 23.79 4.35 4.24
CA LYS A 307 23.63 5.69 4.84
C LYS A 307 22.28 6.30 4.40
N GLY A 308 22.31 7.51 3.81
CA GLY A 308 21.11 8.17 3.30
C GLY A 308 20.61 7.67 1.93
N LEU A 309 21.38 6.83 1.23
CA LEU A 309 20.97 6.31 -0.08
C LEU A 309 20.16 5.03 0.07
N GLU A 310 18.97 5.00 -0.54
CA GLU A 310 18.07 3.86 -0.58
C GLU A 310 17.82 3.44 -2.02
N PHE A 311 17.91 2.15 -2.29
CA PHE A 311 17.41 1.52 -3.51
C PHE A 311 16.27 0.58 -3.16
N PHE A 312 15.17 0.63 -3.90
CA PHE A 312 14.10 -0.34 -3.82
C PHE A 312 13.69 -0.77 -5.23
N GLY A 313 13.50 -2.08 -5.42
CA GLY A 313 13.13 -2.66 -6.69
C GLY A 313 11.88 -3.51 -6.62
N ILE A 314 11.17 -3.58 -7.75
CA ILE A 314 10.10 -4.54 -8.00
C ILE A 314 10.41 -5.24 -9.32
N TYR A 315 10.45 -6.55 -9.29
CA TYR A 315 10.25 -7.41 -10.45
C TYR A 315 9.03 -8.27 -10.17
N GLU A 316 8.00 -8.14 -10.98
CA GLU A 316 6.74 -8.83 -10.77
C GLU A 316 6.25 -9.47 -12.06
N LEU A 317 5.79 -10.71 -11.94
CA LEU A 317 5.12 -11.47 -12.99
C LEU A 317 3.69 -11.75 -12.52
N ALA A 318 2.71 -11.40 -13.35
CA ALA A 318 1.31 -11.71 -13.12
C ALA A 318 0.79 -12.48 -14.33
N SER A 319 0.41 -13.73 -14.13
CA SER A 319 -0.18 -14.56 -15.19
C SER A 319 -1.54 -15.07 -14.75
N GLY A 320 -2.46 -15.21 -15.70
CA GLY A 320 -3.79 -15.66 -15.37
C GLY A 320 -4.75 -15.66 -16.53
N SER A 321 -6.00 -15.96 -16.21
CA SER A 321 -7.06 -16.18 -17.18
C SER A 321 -8.35 -15.51 -16.74
N ASN A 322 -9.14 -15.05 -17.68
CA ASN A 322 -10.49 -14.53 -17.47
C ASN A 322 -11.56 -15.64 -17.47
N GLU A 323 -11.20 -16.88 -17.73
CA GLU A 323 -12.10 -18.03 -17.70
C GLU A 323 -11.93 -18.88 -16.44
N ILE A 324 -13.06 -19.18 -15.79
CA ILE A 324 -13.07 -20.01 -14.56
C ILE A 324 -13.42 -21.47 -14.86
N THR A 325 -14.31 -21.71 -15.82
CA THR A 325 -15.01 -22.98 -15.97
C THR A 325 -14.57 -23.85 -17.13
N THR A 326 -13.90 -23.26 -18.13
CA THR A 326 -13.51 -24.03 -19.33
C THR A 326 -12.04 -23.78 -19.62
N PRO A 327 -11.20 -24.83 -19.65
CA PRO A 327 -9.85 -24.71 -20.19
C PRO A 327 -10.00 -24.50 -21.72
N VAL A 328 -10.06 -23.28 -22.16
CA VAL A 328 -9.99 -22.95 -23.58
C VAL A 328 -8.53 -22.58 -23.82
N ALA A 329 -7.90 -23.27 -24.75
CA ALA A 329 -6.64 -22.83 -25.31
C ALA A 329 -6.73 -21.35 -25.65
N ASP A 330 -5.72 -20.55 -25.30
CA ASP A 330 -5.62 -19.15 -25.66
C ASP A 330 -6.41 -18.13 -24.79
N LYS A 331 -6.54 -18.41 -23.49
CA LYS A 331 -7.17 -17.47 -22.57
C LYS A 331 -6.26 -17.00 -21.45
N GLU A 332 -5.02 -17.45 -21.44
CA GLU A 332 -4.03 -17.00 -20.47
C GLU A 332 -3.33 -15.74 -20.96
N GLY A 333 -3.22 -14.77 -20.05
CA GLY A 333 -2.45 -13.56 -20.25
C GLY A 333 -1.30 -13.49 -19.27
N ALA A 334 -0.34 -12.63 -19.55
CA ALA A 334 0.79 -12.40 -18.68
C ALA A 334 1.28 -10.96 -18.76
N PHE A 335 1.63 -10.40 -17.61
CA PHE A 335 2.21 -9.08 -17.47
C PHE A 335 3.45 -9.12 -16.60
N THR A 336 4.44 -8.34 -16.99
CA THR A 336 5.67 -8.11 -16.22
C THR A 336 5.70 -6.66 -15.78
N GLN A 337 5.99 -6.42 -14.50
CA GLN A 337 6.32 -5.10 -13.97
C GLN A 337 7.78 -5.06 -13.55
N LEU A 338 8.45 -3.99 -13.94
CA LEU A 338 9.74 -3.58 -13.40
C LEU A 338 9.61 -2.20 -12.79
N ALA A 339 10.07 -2.03 -11.56
CA ALA A 339 10.24 -0.72 -10.96
C ALA A 339 11.60 -0.63 -10.27
N ALA A 340 12.27 0.50 -10.45
CA ALA A 340 13.49 0.85 -9.76
C ALA A 340 13.33 2.24 -9.14
N GLU A 341 13.62 2.34 -7.85
CA GLU A 341 13.46 3.54 -7.04
C GLU A 341 14.76 3.84 -6.32
N LEU A 342 15.26 5.05 -6.46
CA LEU A 342 16.38 5.58 -5.71
C LEU A 342 15.90 6.77 -4.89
N VAL A 343 16.24 6.79 -3.61
CA VAL A 343 15.95 7.89 -2.69
C VAL A 343 17.24 8.26 -1.97
N TYR A 344 17.58 9.53 -1.99
CA TYR A 344 18.70 10.05 -1.21
C TYR A 344 18.17 10.98 -0.12
N ARG A 345 18.34 10.55 1.14
CA ARG A 345 17.95 11.31 2.33
C ARG A 345 19.14 12.01 2.93
N PHE A 346 18.96 13.27 3.31
CA PHE A 346 20.02 14.11 3.83
C PHE A 346 19.51 15.11 4.87
N GLY A 347 20.45 15.87 5.45
CA GLY A 347 20.17 16.78 6.56
C GLY A 347 20.07 16.06 7.90
N GLU A 348 19.91 16.85 8.95
CA GLU A 348 19.74 16.31 10.30
C GLU A 348 18.51 15.41 10.38
N SER A 349 18.68 14.19 10.93
CA SER A 349 17.64 13.18 11.03
C SER A 349 17.01 12.80 9.67
N GLU A 350 17.77 12.89 8.57
CA GLU A 350 17.29 12.56 7.22
C GLU A 350 15.98 13.32 6.84
N ARG A 351 15.85 14.58 7.25
CA ARG A 351 14.61 15.34 7.08
C ARG A 351 14.30 15.78 5.65
N PHE A 352 15.30 15.78 4.76
CA PHE A 352 15.13 16.07 3.36
C PHE A 352 15.41 14.84 2.50
N TYR A 353 14.76 14.75 1.35
CA TYR A 353 15.12 13.74 0.37
C TYR A 353 14.83 14.21 -1.06
N ILE A 354 15.54 13.60 -1.98
CA ILE A 354 15.26 13.61 -3.41
C ILE A 354 15.09 12.16 -3.87
N ALA A 355 14.30 11.95 -4.91
CA ALA A 355 13.96 10.60 -5.34
C ALA A 355 13.70 10.54 -6.85
N VAL A 356 14.01 9.39 -7.44
CA VAL A 356 13.64 9.03 -8.81
C VAL A 356 13.08 7.62 -8.82
N ARG A 357 11.98 7.41 -9.59
CA ARG A 357 11.40 6.10 -9.85
C ARG A 357 11.16 5.94 -11.34
N TYR A 358 11.60 4.85 -11.89
CA TYR A 358 11.16 4.38 -13.20
C TYR A 358 10.35 3.10 -13.02
N ASN A 359 9.16 3.05 -13.63
CA ASN A 359 8.26 1.91 -13.55
C ASN A 359 7.72 1.60 -14.94
N THR A 360 7.80 0.35 -15.35
CA THR A 360 7.22 -0.13 -16.60
C THR A 360 6.40 -1.39 -16.37
N VAL A 361 5.28 -1.50 -17.08
CA VAL A 361 4.44 -2.69 -17.14
C VAL A 361 4.29 -3.05 -18.62
N GLN A 362 4.50 -4.32 -18.94
CA GLN A 362 4.37 -4.83 -20.29
C GLN A 362 3.78 -6.24 -20.29
N GLY A 363 2.93 -6.53 -21.26
CA GLY A 363 2.41 -7.89 -21.42
C GLY A 363 1.18 -7.94 -22.32
N LYS A 364 0.59 -9.11 -22.32
CA LYS A 364 -0.57 -9.46 -23.15
C LYS A 364 -1.74 -9.89 -22.28
N PRO A 365 -2.96 -9.40 -22.57
CA PRO A 365 -4.15 -9.87 -21.84
C PRO A 365 -4.56 -11.30 -22.22
N LEU A 366 -4.11 -11.77 -23.40
CA LEU A 366 -4.34 -13.11 -23.94
C LEU A 366 -3.05 -13.59 -24.64
N GLU A 367 -2.81 -14.87 -24.65
CA GLU A 367 -1.64 -15.46 -25.33
C GLU A 367 -1.65 -15.17 -26.84
N SER A 368 -2.83 -15.23 -27.47
CA SER A 368 -3.01 -14.94 -28.92
C SER A 368 -2.87 -13.47 -29.30
N ALA A 369 -2.80 -12.56 -28.35
CA ALA A 369 -2.59 -11.16 -28.68
C ALA A 369 -1.25 -11.00 -29.42
N THR A 370 -1.29 -10.42 -30.62
CA THR A 370 -0.09 -10.24 -31.47
C THR A 370 0.83 -9.15 -30.93
N GLU A 371 0.27 -8.16 -30.25
CA GLU A 371 0.95 -6.98 -29.76
C GLU A 371 0.87 -6.87 -28.23
N ASP A 372 1.90 -6.29 -27.63
CA ASP A 372 1.96 -6.03 -26.21
C ASP A 372 1.28 -4.71 -25.84
N LEU A 373 0.58 -4.70 -24.72
CA LEU A 373 0.28 -3.50 -23.96
C LEU A 373 1.53 -3.07 -23.17
N LYS A 374 1.89 -1.81 -23.22
CA LYS A 374 3.04 -1.30 -22.46
C LYS A 374 2.72 0.06 -21.86
N ILE A 375 3.10 0.26 -20.59
CA ILE A 375 3.01 1.50 -19.86
C ILE A 375 4.38 1.81 -19.26
N ASN A 376 4.85 3.04 -19.44
CA ASN A 376 6.08 3.51 -18.84
C ASN A 376 5.79 4.74 -17.99
N ARG A 377 6.41 4.84 -16.83
CA ARG A 377 6.29 6.01 -15.95
C ARG A 377 7.64 6.39 -15.37
N LEU A 378 7.94 7.68 -15.43
CA LEU A 378 9.03 8.31 -14.70
C LEU A 378 8.43 9.21 -13.63
N ASN A 379 8.89 9.08 -12.40
CA ASN A 379 8.62 10.00 -11.31
C ASN A 379 9.95 10.62 -10.85
N LEU A 380 9.97 11.93 -10.74
CA LEU A 380 11.05 12.69 -10.08
C LEU A 380 10.41 13.36 -8.86
N GLY A 381 10.97 13.14 -7.69
CA GLY A 381 10.34 13.62 -6.46
C GLY A 381 11.32 14.13 -5.43
N GLY A 382 10.77 14.76 -4.42
CA GLY A 382 11.50 15.17 -3.25
C GLY A 382 10.55 15.58 -2.14
N GLY A 383 11.07 15.62 -0.92
CA GLY A 383 10.24 15.96 0.23
C GLY A 383 11.04 16.52 1.40
N TRP A 384 10.30 17.13 2.28
CA TRP A 384 10.77 17.75 3.50
C TRP A 384 9.89 17.34 4.68
N PHE A 385 10.47 16.64 5.65
CA PHE A 385 9.85 16.40 6.94
C PHE A 385 9.94 17.65 7.79
N LEU A 386 8.83 18.36 7.94
CA LEU A 386 8.70 19.52 8.84
C LEU A 386 8.85 19.08 10.30
N SER A 387 8.33 17.88 10.59
CA SER A 387 8.49 17.15 11.82
C SER A 387 8.45 15.65 11.49
N LYS A 388 8.70 14.78 12.47
CA LYS A 388 8.54 13.33 12.24
C LYS A 388 7.14 12.92 11.78
N ASN A 389 6.13 13.75 12.03
CA ASN A 389 4.72 13.49 11.75
C ASN A 389 4.20 14.18 10.49
N ILE A 390 4.98 15.10 9.90
CA ILE A 390 4.52 15.94 8.79
C ILE A 390 5.57 15.93 7.70
N VAL A 391 5.18 15.53 6.50
CA VAL A 391 5.99 15.63 5.29
C VAL A 391 5.26 16.43 4.22
N VAL A 392 5.99 17.35 3.57
CA VAL A 392 5.56 18.00 2.33
C VAL A 392 6.45 17.45 1.22
N LYS A 393 5.84 17.03 0.12
CA LYS A 393 6.56 16.47 -1.03
C LYS A 393 6.03 17.03 -2.34
N ALA A 394 6.89 17.03 -3.33
CA ALA A 394 6.58 17.39 -4.70
C ALA A 394 7.03 16.27 -5.63
N GLU A 395 6.30 16.07 -6.71
CA GLU A 395 6.57 15.06 -7.72
C GLU A 395 6.30 15.64 -9.11
N TYR A 396 7.22 15.42 -10.03
CA TYR A 396 6.96 15.44 -11.45
C TYR A 396 6.70 14.01 -11.91
N VAL A 397 5.62 13.80 -12.64
CA VAL A 397 5.26 12.52 -13.24
C VAL A 397 5.20 12.66 -14.76
N ASN A 398 5.67 11.62 -15.48
CA ASN A 398 5.43 11.43 -16.90
C ASN A 398 5.06 9.97 -17.14
N GLN A 399 3.85 9.72 -17.61
CA GLN A 399 3.37 8.38 -17.96
C GLN A 399 2.93 8.32 -19.41
N GLN A 400 3.28 7.23 -20.07
CA GLN A 400 2.99 6.98 -21.47
C GLN A 400 2.45 5.57 -21.67
N TYR A 401 1.43 5.45 -22.49
CA TYR A 401 0.87 4.21 -22.97
C TYR A 401 1.46 3.94 -24.35
N THR A 402 2.38 3.01 -24.42
CA THR A 402 3.11 2.64 -25.63
C THR A 402 2.80 1.20 -26.01
N GLY A 403 3.01 0.84 -27.27
CA GLY A 403 2.60 -0.45 -27.80
C GLY A 403 1.34 -0.31 -28.67
N ASN A 404 1.27 -1.13 -29.69
CA ASN A 404 0.25 -1.02 -30.73
C ASN A 404 -1.10 -1.66 -30.35
N ALA A 405 -1.13 -2.35 -29.20
CA ALA A 405 -2.34 -3.02 -28.73
C ALA A 405 -3.30 -2.09 -27.98
N TRP A 406 -2.91 -0.86 -27.66
CA TRP A 406 -3.78 0.10 -27.00
C TRP A 406 -4.86 0.63 -27.96
N THR A 407 -6.10 0.62 -27.50
CA THR A 407 -7.28 1.11 -28.24
C THR A 407 -8.07 2.11 -27.41
N GLY A 408 -9.03 2.79 -28.04
CA GLY A 408 -9.91 3.74 -27.39
C GLY A 408 -9.12 4.88 -26.72
N ARG A 409 -9.50 5.24 -25.52
CA ARG A 409 -8.86 6.34 -24.77
C ARG A 409 -7.38 6.13 -24.42
N PHE A 410 -6.89 4.90 -24.53
CA PHE A 410 -5.49 4.57 -24.23
C PHE A 410 -4.55 4.61 -25.44
N ALA A 411 -5.10 4.69 -26.68
CA ALA A 411 -4.29 4.78 -27.89
C ALA A 411 -3.50 6.11 -27.89
N GLY A 412 -2.15 6.02 -27.91
CA GLY A 412 -1.26 7.16 -27.83
C GLY A 412 -1.38 7.99 -26.54
N ALA A 413 -2.03 7.44 -25.52
CA ALA A 413 -2.30 8.17 -24.29
C ALA A 413 -1.04 8.49 -23.49
N LYS A 414 -0.99 9.69 -22.95
CA LYS A 414 0.03 10.15 -22.03
C LYS A 414 -0.50 11.20 -21.09
N PHE A 415 0.13 11.32 -19.95
CA PHE A 415 -0.03 12.45 -19.04
C PHE A 415 1.29 12.81 -18.37
N ASP A 416 1.50 14.08 -18.12
CA ASP A 416 2.66 14.57 -17.39
C ASP A 416 2.35 15.87 -16.64
N GLY A 417 3.10 16.11 -15.57
CA GLY A 417 2.91 17.32 -14.77
C GLY A 417 3.41 17.19 -13.35
N PHE A 418 2.98 18.12 -12.51
CA PHE A 418 3.41 18.22 -11.14
C PHE A 418 2.29 17.93 -10.16
N ASN A 419 2.67 17.26 -9.06
CA ASN A 419 1.84 17.06 -7.90
C ASN A 419 2.58 17.53 -6.65
N MET A 420 1.86 18.08 -5.70
CA MET A 420 2.35 18.34 -4.36
C MET A 420 1.43 17.63 -3.36
N GLU A 421 2.00 17.14 -2.27
CA GLU A 421 1.23 16.48 -1.24
C GLU A 421 1.76 16.86 0.13
N ALA A 422 0.87 17.29 1.01
CA ALA A 422 1.13 17.41 2.44
C ALA A 422 0.50 16.21 3.15
N ALA A 423 1.31 15.44 3.86
CA ALA A 423 0.87 14.27 4.62
C ALA A 423 1.18 14.44 6.10
N ILE A 424 0.22 14.10 6.94
CA ILE A 424 0.31 14.10 8.40
C ILE A 424 0.00 12.69 8.88
N SER A 425 0.85 12.13 9.76
CA SER A 425 0.62 10.82 10.38
C SER A 425 1.07 10.81 11.84
N PHE A 426 0.30 10.23 12.71
CA PHE A 426 0.59 10.19 14.14
C PHE A 426 0.02 8.95 14.84
#